data_88f8728c909f4f291ce6b1334f26a8b6
#
_entry.id   88f8728c909f4f291ce6b1334f26a8b6
#
_cell.length_a   1.000
_cell.length_b   1.000
_cell.length_c   1.000
_cell.angle_alpha   90.00
_cell.angle_beta   90.00
_cell.angle_gamma   90.00
#
_symmetry.space_group_name_H-M   'P 1'
#
loop_
_entity.id
_entity.type
_entity.pdbx_description
1 polymer ?
#
loop_
_entity_poly.entity_id
_entity_poly.type
_entity_poly.pdbx_seq_one_letter_code
_entity_poly.pdbx_strand_id
1 'polypeptide(L)'
;TGTTYGRQSAALSTSGDLTNSGTLAAQQDLRVNANNVTSSGTLGAGVNSDGSLAHAGDLSVVAGGTLSATGQNVAGGNATLQGASVNLAGSQTSANGNLNLNAQAGKLDLTGATTSAGGALSANAQGALIND
;
A
#
# COMPACT_ATOMS: atom_id res chain seq x y z
N THR A 1 -8.34 -7.21 11.78
CA THR A 1 -7.87 -8.61 11.75
C THR A 1 -8.77 -9.44 10.85
N GLY A 2 -8.24 -10.53 10.34
CA GLY A 2 -8.98 -11.41 9.46
C GLY A 2 -8.74 -11.07 8.00
N THR A 3 -9.60 -11.59 7.14
CA THR A 3 -9.45 -11.46 5.70
C THR A 3 -10.64 -10.71 5.12
N THR A 4 -10.36 -9.68 4.36
CA THR A 4 -11.36 -8.95 3.58
C THR A 4 -10.96 -9.04 2.11
N TYR A 5 -11.87 -9.58 1.30
CA TYR A 5 -11.58 -9.81 -0.12
C TYR A 5 -12.79 -9.41 -0.96
N GLY A 6 -12.53 -8.56 -1.96
CA GLY A 6 -13.53 -8.14 -2.93
C GLY A 6 -13.28 -8.76 -4.29
N ARG A 7 -14.30 -9.33 -4.91
CA ARG A 7 -14.18 -9.94 -6.23
C ARG A 7 -14.04 -8.92 -7.34
N GLN A 8 -14.39 -7.70 -7.07
CA GLN A 8 -14.19 -6.59 -8.00
C GLN A 8 -13.33 -5.57 -7.29
N SER A 9 -13.67 -4.32 -7.41
CA SER A 9 -12.96 -3.29 -6.70
C SER A 9 -13.46 -3.19 -5.26
N ALA A 10 -12.57 -2.91 -4.34
CA ALA A 10 -12.91 -2.68 -2.95
C ALA A 10 -12.46 -1.29 -2.56
N ALA A 11 -13.30 -0.60 -1.80
CA ALA A 11 -12.99 0.73 -1.31
C ALA A 11 -13.31 0.80 0.17
N LEU A 12 -12.34 1.24 0.96
CA LEU A 12 -12.49 1.45 2.38
C LEU A 12 -12.20 2.90 2.69
N SER A 13 -13.14 3.55 3.35
CA SER A 13 -12.99 4.95 3.72
C SER A 13 -13.44 5.17 5.14
N THR A 14 -12.60 5.81 5.92
CA THR A 14 -12.94 6.17 7.29
C THR A 14 -12.29 7.50 7.64
N SER A 15 -12.93 8.27 8.50
CA SER A 15 -12.35 9.52 9.00
C SER A 15 -11.40 9.29 10.18
N GLY A 16 -11.33 8.08 10.71
CA GLY A 16 -10.43 7.72 11.78
C GLY A 16 -9.28 6.86 11.28
N ASP A 17 -8.87 5.90 12.11
CA ASP A 17 -7.74 5.04 11.82
C ASP A 17 -8.22 3.72 11.21
N LEU A 18 -7.45 3.21 10.26
CA LEU A 18 -7.64 1.89 9.70
C LEU A 18 -6.48 1.01 10.12
N THR A 19 -6.80 -0.15 10.71
CA THR A 19 -5.79 -1.13 11.11
C THR A 19 -6.05 -2.44 10.40
N ASN A 20 -5.05 -2.98 9.73
CA ASN A 20 -5.13 -4.26 9.04
C ASN A 20 -3.97 -5.16 9.50
N SER A 21 -4.30 -6.26 10.18
CA SER A 21 -3.31 -7.26 10.55
C SER A 21 -3.52 -8.59 9.82
N GLY A 22 -4.61 -8.71 9.07
CA GLY A 22 -4.87 -9.88 8.22
C GLY A 22 -4.64 -9.54 6.75
N THR A 23 -5.58 -9.95 5.90
CA THR A 23 -5.49 -9.70 4.46
C THR A 23 -6.61 -8.77 4.02
N LEU A 24 -6.27 -7.72 3.32
CA LEU A 24 -7.21 -6.83 2.69
C LEU A 24 -6.87 -6.79 1.20
N ALA A 25 -7.76 -7.35 0.37
CA ALA A 25 -7.44 -7.55 -1.04
C ALA A 25 -8.66 -7.40 -1.92
N ALA A 26 -8.42 -7.09 -3.18
CA ALA A 26 -9.46 -7.03 -4.20
C ALA A 26 -8.94 -7.65 -5.49
N GLN A 27 -9.85 -8.25 -6.25
CA GLN A 27 -9.49 -8.85 -7.52
C GLN A 27 -9.20 -7.79 -8.59
N GLN A 28 -9.77 -6.62 -8.45
CA GLN A 28 -9.46 -5.46 -9.29
C GLN A 28 -8.78 -4.40 -8.45
N ASP A 29 -9.34 -3.22 -8.37
CA ASP A 29 -8.73 -2.13 -7.65
C ASP A 29 -9.01 -2.20 -6.15
N LEU A 30 -8.03 -1.87 -5.36
CA LEU A 30 -8.20 -1.68 -3.92
C LEU A 30 -7.87 -0.22 -3.58
N ARG A 31 -8.84 0.44 -2.96
CA ARG A 31 -8.67 1.83 -2.54
C ARG A 31 -8.91 1.95 -1.05
N VAL A 32 -7.95 2.50 -0.35
CA VAL A 32 -8.02 2.70 1.10
C VAL A 32 -7.80 4.19 1.38
N ASN A 33 -8.71 4.77 2.17
CA ASN A 33 -8.63 6.17 2.53
C ASN A 33 -8.99 6.31 4.01
N ALA A 34 -8.05 6.82 4.79
CA ALA A 34 -8.24 6.96 6.23
C ALA A 34 -7.37 8.10 6.75
N ASN A 35 -7.60 8.50 8.00
CA ASN A 35 -6.72 9.47 8.64
C ASN A 35 -5.34 8.87 8.88
N ASN A 36 -5.28 7.73 9.57
CA ASN A 36 -4.04 6.97 9.69
C ASN A 36 -4.29 5.55 9.21
N VAL A 37 -3.33 4.97 8.51
CA VAL A 37 -3.41 3.59 8.05
C VAL A 37 -2.26 2.81 8.66
N THR A 38 -2.58 1.70 9.32
CA THR A 38 -1.59 0.79 9.87
C THR A 38 -1.86 -0.60 9.32
N SER A 39 -0.94 -1.16 8.56
CA SER A 39 -1.08 -2.49 7.99
C SER A 39 0.19 -3.29 8.22
N SER A 40 0.08 -4.30 9.05
CA SER A 40 1.14 -5.30 9.23
C SER A 40 0.84 -6.59 8.48
N GLY A 41 -0.35 -6.69 7.89
CA GLY A 41 -0.74 -7.83 7.07
C GLY A 41 -0.52 -7.56 5.58
N THR A 42 -1.47 -8.01 4.76
CA THR A 42 -1.35 -7.90 3.32
C THR A 42 -2.37 -6.91 2.76
N LEU A 43 -1.90 -6.01 1.91
CA LEU A 43 -2.74 -5.16 1.08
C LEU A 43 -2.51 -5.57 -0.37
N GLY A 44 -3.59 -5.94 -1.08
CA GLY A 44 -3.43 -6.45 -2.43
C GLY A 44 -4.51 -5.96 -3.39
N ALA A 45 -4.12 -5.62 -4.60
CA ALA A 45 -5.03 -5.26 -5.68
C ALA A 45 -4.68 -6.09 -6.91
N GLY A 46 -5.71 -6.47 -7.66
CA GLY A 46 -5.51 -7.33 -8.81
C GLY A 46 -5.11 -8.75 -8.44
N VAL A 47 -5.55 -9.24 -7.28
CA VAL A 47 -5.15 -10.55 -6.78
C VAL A 47 -6.36 -11.47 -6.68
N ASN A 48 -6.13 -12.77 -6.88
CA ASN A 48 -7.12 -13.81 -6.64
C ASN A 48 -7.25 -14.10 -5.15
N SER A 49 -8.25 -14.90 -4.80
CA SER A 49 -8.46 -15.28 -3.41
C SER A 49 -7.31 -16.11 -2.83
N ASP A 50 -6.49 -16.71 -3.67
CA ASP A 50 -5.31 -17.46 -3.24
C ASP A 50 -4.04 -16.60 -3.14
N GLY A 51 -4.15 -15.29 -3.42
CA GLY A 51 -3.04 -14.36 -3.34
C GLY A 51 -2.25 -14.20 -4.63
N SER A 52 -2.55 -14.95 -5.68
CA SER A 52 -1.86 -14.80 -6.95
C SER A 52 -2.38 -13.59 -7.71
N LEU A 53 -1.55 -13.00 -8.56
CA LEU A 53 -1.95 -11.85 -9.36
C LEU A 53 -2.90 -12.29 -10.48
N ALA A 54 -4.06 -11.64 -10.57
CA ALA A 54 -5.11 -11.99 -11.52
C ALA A 54 -5.27 -10.96 -12.63
N HIS A 55 -5.22 -9.68 -12.29
CA HIS A 55 -5.52 -8.60 -13.20
C HIS A 55 -4.59 -7.42 -12.95
N ALA A 56 -4.66 -6.42 -13.82
CA ALA A 56 -3.94 -5.17 -13.66
C ALA A 56 -4.73 -4.23 -12.76
N GLY A 57 -4.99 -4.65 -11.51
CA GLY A 57 -5.69 -3.82 -10.54
C GLY A 57 -4.74 -2.86 -9.85
N ASP A 58 -5.22 -1.66 -9.53
CA ASP A 58 -4.42 -0.63 -8.90
C ASP A 58 -4.64 -0.65 -7.39
N LEU A 59 -3.56 -0.51 -6.64
CA LEU A 59 -3.60 -0.34 -5.20
C LEU A 59 -3.39 1.13 -4.89
N SER A 60 -4.37 1.73 -4.21
CA SER A 60 -4.27 3.12 -3.80
C SER A 60 -4.54 3.22 -2.30
N VAL A 61 -3.54 3.64 -1.55
CA VAL A 61 -3.66 3.83 -0.11
C VAL A 61 -3.31 5.27 0.21
N VAL A 62 -4.27 6.00 0.77
CA VAL A 62 -4.11 7.40 1.10
C VAL A 62 -4.42 7.59 2.58
N ALA A 63 -3.47 8.14 3.31
CA ALA A 63 -3.65 8.51 4.70
C ALA A 63 -3.49 10.02 4.85
N GLY A 64 -4.39 10.65 5.59
CA GLY A 64 -4.24 12.07 5.90
C GLY A 64 -3.11 12.34 6.89
N GLY A 65 -2.84 11.37 7.74
CA GLY A 65 -1.71 11.40 8.68
C GLY A 65 -0.64 10.40 8.30
N THR A 66 -0.37 9.45 9.17
CA THR A 66 0.69 8.46 8.96
C THR A 66 0.17 7.23 8.23
N LEU A 67 0.89 6.82 7.19
CA LEU A 67 0.70 5.52 6.55
C LEU A 67 1.83 4.60 7.00
N SER A 68 1.46 3.51 7.66
CA SER A 68 2.41 2.48 8.09
C SER A 68 1.97 1.16 7.48
N ALA A 69 2.71 0.67 6.50
CA ALA A 69 2.37 -0.55 5.77
C ALA A 69 3.60 -1.46 5.75
N THR A 70 3.85 -2.10 6.89
CA THR A 70 5.08 -2.85 7.13
C THR A 70 4.98 -4.32 6.74
N GLY A 71 3.81 -4.78 6.27
CA GLY A 71 3.63 -6.15 5.78
C GLY A 71 3.89 -6.26 4.28
N GLN A 72 2.94 -6.88 3.57
CA GLN A 72 3.03 -7.04 2.12
C GLN A 72 2.05 -6.10 1.43
N ASN A 73 2.52 -5.42 0.40
CA ASN A 73 1.71 -4.53 -0.42
C ASN A 73 1.92 -4.92 -1.88
N VAL A 74 0.85 -5.39 -2.53
CA VAL A 74 0.98 -5.98 -3.87
C VAL A 74 -0.06 -5.38 -4.81
N ALA A 75 0.35 -5.00 -6.00
CA ALA A 75 -0.56 -4.52 -7.03
C ALA A 75 -0.26 -5.21 -8.36
N GLY A 76 -1.31 -5.69 -9.02
CA GLY A 76 -1.18 -6.23 -10.36
C GLY A 76 -0.98 -5.16 -11.42
N GLY A 77 -1.40 -3.94 -11.12
CA GLY A 77 -1.17 -2.76 -11.95
C GLY A 77 -0.26 -1.78 -11.23
N ASN A 78 -0.74 -0.57 -11.01
CA ASN A 78 0.02 0.47 -10.34
C ASN A 78 -0.27 0.45 -8.84
N ALA A 79 0.71 0.87 -8.04
CA ALA A 79 0.52 1.05 -6.61
C ALA A 79 0.86 2.48 -6.22
N THR A 80 -0.01 3.08 -5.42
CA THR A 80 0.21 4.41 -4.85
C THR A 80 0.03 4.32 -3.34
N LEU A 81 1.07 4.67 -2.61
CA LEU A 81 1.04 4.73 -1.16
C LEU A 81 1.39 6.15 -0.75
N GLN A 82 0.44 6.83 -0.12
CA GLN A 82 0.55 8.25 0.15
C GLN A 82 0.11 8.54 1.58
N GLY A 83 0.86 9.40 2.25
CA GLY A 83 0.53 9.87 3.59
C GLY A 83 1.32 11.13 3.91
N ALA A 84 1.00 11.78 5.02
CA ALA A 84 1.84 12.86 5.52
C ALA A 84 3.23 12.31 5.84
N SER A 85 3.28 11.17 6.53
CA SER A 85 4.50 10.37 6.69
C SER A 85 4.21 8.95 6.24
N VAL A 86 5.17 8.28 5.64
CA VAL A 86 5.02 6.91 5.14
C VAL A 86 6.10 6.05 5.75
N ASN A 87 5.69 4.94 6.38
CA ASN A 87 6.60 3.98 6.99
C ASN A 87 6.38 2.62 6.34
N LEU A 88 7.37 2.17 5.60
CA LEU A 88 7.37 0.85 4.95
C LEU A 88 8.53 -0.01 5.44
N ALA A 89 9.06 0.28 6.63
CA ALA A 89 10.21 -0.43 7.16
C ALA A 89 9.93 -1.93 7.26
N GLY A 90 10.81 -2.75 6.70
CA GLY A 90 10.68 -4.20 6.69
C GLY A 90 9.59 -4.73 5.78
N SER A 91 8.91 -3.90 5.00
CA SER A 91 7.81 -4.33 4.15
C SER A 91 8.31 -4.95 2.85
N GLN A 92 7.38 -5.66 2.19
CA GLN A 92 7.55 -6.07 0.80
C GLN A 92 6.48 -5.37 -0.03
N THR A 93 6.90 -4.52 -0.92
CA THR A 93 6.00 -3.73 -1.76
C THR A 93 6.31 -4.00 -3.22
N SER A 94 5.32 -4.45 -3.97
CA SER A 94 5.51 -4.86 -5.35
C SER A 94 4.37 -4.38 -6.22
N ALA A 95 4.69 -3.84 -7.39
CA ALA A 95 3.70 -3.47 -8.39
C ALA A 95 4.17 -3.93 -9.76
N ASN A 96 3.27 -4.48 -10.56
CA ASN A 96 3.61 -4.87 -11.93
C ASN A 96 3.74 -3.65 -12.84
N GLY A 97 3.02 -2.58 -12.54
CA GLY A 97 3.16 -1.32 -13.25
C GLY A 97 4.07 -0.36 -12.52
N ASN A 98 3.61 0.84 -12.30
CA ASN A 98 4.38 1.86 -11.61
C ASN A 98 4.11 1.81 -10.10
N LEU A 99 5.12 2.11 -9.32
CA LEU A 99 5.01 2.21 -7.87
C LEU A 99 5.34 3.64 -7.46
N ASN A 100 4.40 4.27 -6.77
CA ASN A 100 4.54 5.66 -6.34
C ASN A 100 4.39 5.74 -4.82
N LEU A 101 5.45 6.18 -4.16
CA LEU A 101 5.49 6.36 -2.72
C LEU A 101 5.65 7.86 -2.44
N ASN A 102 4.74 8.42 -1.65
CA ASN A 102 4.72 9.85 -1.43
C ASN A 102 4.44 10.18 0.04
N ALA A 103 5.39 10.82 0.69
CA ALA A 103 5.22 11.40 2.02
C ALA A 103 5.11 12.92 1.87
N GLN A 104 3.92 13.44 2.11
CA GLN A 104 3.60 14.82 1.74
C GLN A 104 4.13 15.86 2.72
N ALA A 105 4.39 15.47 3.96
CA ALA A 105 4.79 16.45 4.99
C ALA A 105 5.96 15.97 5.85
N GLY A 106 6.20 14.68 5.94
CA GLY A 106 7.22 14.12 6.79
C GLY A 106 8.18 13.23 6.02
N LYS A 107 8.59 12.15 6.66
CA LYS A 107 9.60 11.26 6.10
C LYS A 107 8.98 10.04 5.43
N LEU A 108 9.73 9.47 4.50
CA LEU A 108 9.46 8.18 3.90
C LEU A 108 10.54 7.22 4.36
N ASP A 109 10.13 6.18 5.08
CA ASP A 109 11.06 5.23 5.70
C ASP A 109 10.95 3.88 5.00
N LEU A 110 12.03 3.48 4.34
CA LEU A 110 12.14 2.21 3.62
C LEU A 110 13.20 1.31 4.23
N THR A 111 13.53 1.49 5.51
CA THR A 111 14.56 0.70 6.17
C THR A 111 14.23 -0.79 6.11
N GLY A 112 15.12 -1.58 5.53
CA GLY A 112 14.92 -3.02 5.39
C GLY A 112 13.78 -3.42 4.48
N ALA A 113 13.18 -2.48 3.75
CA ALA A 113 12.07 -2.78 2.86
C ALA A 113 12.55 -3.31 1.52
N THR A 114 11.75 -4.19 0.93
CA THR A 114 11.95 -4.64 -0.45
C THR A 114 10.87 -3.98 -1.32
N THR A 115 11.29 -3.20 -2.28
CA THR A 115 10.39 -2.41 -3.12
C THR A 115 10.68 -2.72 -4.57
N SER A 116 9.67 -3.13 -5.32
CA SER A 116 9.82 -3.56 -6.70
C SER A 116 8.71 -3.00 -7.58
N ALA A 117 9.07 -2.52 -8.74
CA ALA A 117 8.12 -2.05 -9.73
C ALA A 117 8.50 -2.59 -11.10
N GLY A 118 7.50 -3.08 -11.84
CA GLY A 118 7.73 -3.50 -13.22
C GLY A 118 7.92 -2.32 -14.15
N GLY A 119 7.34 -1.18 -13.83
CA GLY A 119 7.53 0.06 -14.55
C GLY A 119 8.43 1.02 -13.78
N ALA A 120 7.95 2.23 -13.56
CA ALA A 120 8.73 3.24 -12.86
C ALA A 120 8.49 3.17 -11.35
N LEU A 121 9.54 3.38 -10.59
CA LEU A 121 9.46 3.53 -9.13
C LEU A 121 9.72 4.99 -8.79
N SER A 122 8.77 5.60 -8.10
CA SER A 122 8.89 6.98 -7.65
C SER A 122 8.73 7.03 -6.14
N ALA A 123 9.72 7.58 -5.46
CA ALA A 123 9.68 7.76 -4.02
C ALA A 123 9.96 9.22 -3.72
N ASN A 124 9.03 9.87 -3.04
CA ASN A 124 9.10 11.30 -2.79
C ASN A 124 8.75 11.59 -1.33
N ALA A 125 9.55 12.40 -0.68
CA ALA A 125 9.32 12.81 0.69
C ALA A 125 9.65 14.29 0.85
N GLN A 126 8.79 15.00 1.56
CA GLN A 126 9.06 16.39 1.91
C GLN A 126 10.15 16.50 2.97
N GLY A 127 10.17 15.56 3.90
CA GLY A 127 11.22 15.49 4.90
C GLY A 127 12.34 14.57 4.45
N ALA A 128 12.69 13.59 5.28
CA ALA A 128 13.77 12.66 4.98
C ALA A 128 13.27 11.46 4.22
N LEU A 129 14.03 11.02 3.23
CA LEU A 129 13.85 9.72 2.59
C LEU A 129 14.91 8.79 3.14
N ILE A 130 14.47 7.73 3.82
CA ILE A 130 15.37 6.79 4.46
C ILE A 130 15.26 5.45 3.73
N ASN A 131 16.36 5.00 3.14
CA ASN A 131 16.43 3.74 2.45
C ASN A 131 17.73 3.05 2.85
N ASP A 132 17.61 2.17 3.83
CA ASP A 132 18.79 1.56 4.46
C ASP A 132 18.70 0.04 4.42
#